data_926bf51a9c332ca8252a4a8f7a768da4
#
_entry.id   926bf51a9c332ca8252a4a8f7a768da4
#
_cell.length_a   1.000
_cell.length_b   1.000
_cell.length_c   1.000
_cell.angle_alpha   90.00
_cell.angle_beta   90.00
_cell.angle_gamma   90.00
#
_symmetry.space_group_name_H-M   'P 1'
#
loop_
_entity.id
_entity.type
_entity.pdbx_description
1 polymer ?
#
loop_
_entity_poly.entity_id
_entity_poly.type
_entity_poly.pdbx_seq_one_letter_code
_entity_poly.pdbx_strand_id
1 'polypeptide(L)'
;MEKIKNKDEKEIKNIKKNKEKIKINSSSEDENNSNEEIKKEKSKNTININQKYKQDDKADFFFSDKKFSEMKLTPLTVECLEKQGFTISTEVQAKVIPIAKKGKDIMCTAKTGSGKTLAFLIPALELLIKADFQQNQGVGVIVITPTRELALQIYDVAKELLFLAHKKCGVIIGGGYRKKEASKLIKGVNLLIATPGRLMDHLNNTEGFNCNNLCMLIIDEADAILKNGFEDELIQILKILPKERQTMLFSATLTKKIENLGLLSLKNPIYIKLEINPEGQNNNLQNLDQGYIIVEPNLKFIFLYTFLKKNINKKIMIFFNSCSEVQFFSLLLNYIGISVLSISGDLKQINRETIYREFFNSEKGILLCTDVAQRGLDFPEVDWIINYDLPLSVDEYLHRVGRTARGPDSHGKSMLILLPNELDLLERIKEKKIEIKEYEFKKEKLMNIQEKYEILIESNPALESMAIEAYKNYIYSYLYTKNNSNDNFKNIENIDKEKLVKSFGLKEVPFVKLKRFEKNNNDNKKIKEKNK
;
A
#
# COMPACT_ATOMS: atom_id res chain seq x y z
N MET A 1 -8.28 48.62 7.57
CA MET A 1 -7.40 47.60 8.18
C MET A 1 -7.91 47.07 9.53
N GLU A 2 -8.61 47.87 10.35
CA GLU A 2 -9.13 47.38 11.67
C GLU A 2 -10.33 46.42 11.58
N LYS A 3 -11.15 46.47 10.54
CA LYS A 3 -12.29 45.54 10.39
C LYS A 3 -11.91 44.10 9.98
N ILE A 4 -10.71 43.88 9.49
CA ILE A 4 -10.19 42.54 9.12
C ILE A 4 -9.59 41.86 10.34
N LYS A 5 -8.86 42.59 11.21
CA LYS A 5 -8.29 42.04 12.46
C LYS A 5 -9.35 41.53 13.44
N ASN A 6 -10.53 42.16 13.52
CA ASN A 6 -11.59 41.75 14.45
C ASN A 6 -12.37 40.50 14.01
N LYS A 7 -12.24 40.07 12.74
CA LYS A 7 -12.89 38.85 12.25
C LYS A 7 -12.03 37.62 12.57
N ASP A 8 -10.72 37.76 12.42
CA ASP A 8 -9.77 36.68 12.65
C ASP A 8 -9.63 36.33 14.14
N GLU A 9 -9.69 37.33 15.04
CA GLU A 9 -9.70 37.08 16.50
C GLU A 9 -10.96 36.35 17.00
N LYS A 10 -12.11 36.54 16.36
CA LYS A 10 -13.34 35.82 16.70
C LYS A 10 -13.32 34.38 16.22
N GLU A 11 -12.73 34.09 15.08
CA GLU A 11 -12.56 32.71 14.59
C GLU A 11 -11.55 31.93 15.45
N ILE A 12 -10.44 32.54 15.85
CA ILE A 12 -9.45 31.91 16.75
C ILE A 12 -10.04 31.62 18.13
N LYS A 13 -10.93 32.49 18.67
CA LYS A 13 -11.63 32.24 19.94
C LYS A 13 -12.66 31.11 19.83
N ASN A 14 -13.33 30.96 18.68
CA ASN A 14 -14.25 29.85 18.46
C ASN A 14 -13.53 28.48 18.32
N ILE A 15 -12.36 28.46 17.71
CA ILE A 15 -11.53 27.24 17.59
C ILE A 15 -11.00 26.80 18.97
N LYS A 16 -10.62 27.74 19.84
CA LYS A 16 -10.19 27.43 21.22
C LYS A 16 -11.35 26.92 22.08
N LYS A 17 -12.56 27.49 21.97
CA LYS A 17 -13.75 27.03 22.68
C LYS A 17 -14.21 25.63 22.28
N ASN A 18 -14.06 25.27 21.01
CA ASN A 18 -14.36 23.91 20.54
C ASN A 18 -13.30 22.87 20.99
N LYS A 19 -12.04 23.28 21.17
CA LYS A 19 -11.00 22.37 21.74
C LYS A 19 -11.17 22.12 23.23
N GLU A 20 -11.71 23.05 24.00
CA GLU A 20 -12.00 22.85 25.42
C GLU A 20 -13.26 21.99 25.65
N LYS A 21 -14.28 22.07 24.79
CA LYS A 21 -15.45 21.18 24.87
C LYS A 21 -15.14 19.72 24.56
N ILE A 22 -14.08 19.43 23.82
CA ILE A 22 -13.62 18.05 23.53
C ILE A 22 -12.80 17.45 24.69
N LYS A 23 -12.28 18.28 25.61
CA LYS A 23 -11.47 17.80 26.74
C LYS A 23 -12.26 17.51 28.03
N ILE A 24 -13.53 17.93 28.14
CA ILE A 24 -14.33 17.84 29.39
C ILE A 24 -15.25 16.61 29.42
N ASN A 25 -15.40 15.84 28.32
CA ASN A 25 -16.26 14.65 28.26
C ASN A 25 -15.51 13.31 28.31
N SER A 26 -14.42 13.22 29.07
CA SER A 26 -13.71 11.98 29.31
C SER A 26 -13.53 11.67 30.80
N SER A 27 -14.62 11.73 31.57
CA SER A 27 -14.63 11.12 32.89
C SER A 27 -16.08 10.80 33.27
N SER A 28 -16.29 9.51 33.54
CA SER A 28 -17.35 8.86 34.32
C SER A 28 -18.71 8.58 33.62
N GLU A 29 -19.02 7.28 33.63
CA GLU A 29 -20.34 6.63 33.69
C GLU A 29 -21.20 6.66 32.41
N ASP A 30 -21.14 5.54 31.66
CA ASP A 30 -22.31 4.79 31.16
C ASP A 30 -21.87 3.74 30.11
N GLU A 31 -21.40 2.58 30.58
CA GLU A 31 -20.97 1.47 29.69
C GLU A 31 -22.14 0.62 29.13
N ASN A 32 -23.41 0.88 29.45
CA ASN A 32 -24.50 -0.02 29.07
C ASN A 32 -25.45 0.46 27.95
N ASN A 33 -25.42 1.75 27.57
CA ASN A 33 -26.34 2.24 26.52
C ASN A 33 -25.70 2.39 25.12
N SER A 34 -24.37 2.30 25.04
CA SER A 34 -23.66 2.49 23.75
C SER A 34 -23.67 1.25 22.83
N ASN A 35 -24.09 0.08 23.33
CA ASN A 35 -24.06 -1.15 22.55
C ASN A 35 -25.28 -1.37 21.62
N GLU A 36 -26.41 -0.72 21.87
CA GLU A 36 -27.60 -0.86 21.01
C GLU A 36 -27.62 0.15 19.86
N GLU A 37 -27.14 1.37 20.05
CA GLU A 37 -27.01 2.35 18.95
C GLU A 37 -25.90 1.98 17.97
N ILE A 38 -24.77 1.45 18.46
CA ILE A 38 -23.69 0.93 17.60
C ILE A 38 -24.14 -0.30 16.79
N LYS A 39 -25.09 -1.10 17.30
CA LYS A 39 -25.69 -2.20 16.53
C LYS A 39 -26.65 -1.73 15.44
N LYS A 40 -27.37 -0.63 15.65
CA LYS A 40 -28.30 -0.05 14.65
C LYS A 40 -27.58 0.73 13.55
N GLU A 41 -26.45 1.38 13.84
CA GLU A 41 -25.62 2.01 12.80
C GLU A 41 -24.79 0.97 12.01
N LYS A 42 -24.33 -0.13 12.64
CA LYS A 42 -23.64 -1.22 11.93
C LYS A 42 -24.53 -1.96 10.95
N SER A 43 -25.84 -1.97 11.13
CA SER A 43 -26.78 -2.61 10.19
C SER A 43 -27.11 -1.76 8.95
N LYS A 44 -26.80 -0.45 8.96
CA LYS A 44 -27.02 0.45 7.82
C LYS A 44 -25.76 0.70 6.97
N ASN A 45 -24.57 0.37 7.49
CA ASN A 45 -23.29 0.56 6.80
C ASN A 45 -22.62 -0.76 6.40
N THR A 46 -23.38 -1.83 6.22
CA THR A 46 -22.89 -2.97 5.43
C THR A 46 -22.80 -2.46 3.99
N ILE A 47 -21.63 -1.90 3.65
CA ILE A 47 -21.29 -1.55 2.27
C ILE A 47 -21.44 -2.82 1.48
N ASN A 48 -22.44 -2.86 0.63
CA ASN A 48 -22.72 -3.95 -0.27
C ASN A 48 -21.60 -3.97 -1.29
N ILE A 49 -20.49 -4.69 -0.97
CA ILE A 49 -19.38 -4.96 -1.89
C ILE A 49 -19.92 -5.53 -3.21
N ASN A 50 -21.14 -6.10 -3.15
CA ASN A 50 -21.86 -6.68 -4.26
C ASN A 50 -22.42 -5.69 -5.29
N GLN A 51 -22.48 -4.39 -5.03
CA GLN A 51 -22.93 -3.44 -6.06
C GLN A 51 -21.86 -3.17 -7.14
N LYS A 52 -20.61 -3.57 -6.91
CA LYS A 52 -19.50 -3.32 -7.85
C LYS A 52 -19.31 -4.44 -8.89
N TYR A 53 -20.02 -5.56 -8.74
CA TYR A 53 -19.91 -6.72 -9.64
C TYR A 53 -21.27 -7.12 -10.23
N LYS A 54 -22.08 -6.14 -10.68
CA LYS A 54 -23.18 -6.46 -11.58
C LYS A 54 -22.60 -6.88 -12.92
N GLN A 55 -22.93 -8.11 -13.30
CA GLN A 55 -22.63 -8.71 -14.59
C GLN A 55 -23.16 -7.80 -15.71
N ASP A 56 -22.24 -7.21 -16.47
CA ASP A 56 -22.44 -6.83 -17.86
C ASP A 56 -21.58 -7.76 -18.72
N ASP A 57 -22.20 -8.35 -19.75
CA ASP A 57 -21.76 -9.52 -20.52
C ASP A 57 -20.50 -9.33 -21.41
N LYS A 58 -19.55 -8.47 -21.06
CA LYS A 58 -18.32 -8.17 -21.86
C LYS A 58 -17.02 -8.17 -21.08
N ALA A 59 -16.97 -8.78 -19.89
CA ALA A 59 -15.80 -8.78 -19.01
C ALA A 59 -14.90 -10.02 -19.18
N ASP A 60 -14.58 -10.41 -20.41
CA ASP A 60 -14.00 -11.73 -20.74
C ASP A 60 -12.52 -11.93 -20.36
N PHE A 61 -11.81 -10.92 -19.85
CA PHE A 61 -10.35 -11.02 -19.71
C PHE A 61 -9.81 -11.28 -18.30
N PHE A 62 -10.61 -11.12 -17.23
CA PHE A 62 -10.19 -11.34 -15.83
C PHE A 62 -10.83 -12.54 -15.18
N PHE A 63 -11.95 -12.96 -15.65
CA PHE A 63 -12.66 -14.11 -15.12
C PHE A 63 -12.33 -15.36 -15.95
N SER A 64 -12.16 -16.49 -15.28
CA SER A 64 -12.23 -17.76 -15.98
C SER A 64 -13.70 -18.08 -16.15
N ASP A 65 -14.08 -18.84 -17.17
CA ASP A 65 -15.46 -19.32 -17.35
C ASP A 65 -15.93 -20.25 -16.23
N LYS A 66 -15.08 -20.50 -15.22
CA LYS A 66 -15.34 -21.45 -14.14
C LYS A 66 -16.04 -20.77 -12.97
N LYS A 67 -17.24 -21.26 -12.65
CA LYS A 67 -17.92 -20.92 -11.42
C LYS A 67 -17.29 -21.63 -10.23
N PHE A 68 -17.30 -20.99 -9.04
CA PHE A 68 -16.78 -21.63 -7.83
C PHE A 68 -17.55 -22.92 -7.50
N SER A 69 -18.84 -23.02 -7.79
CA SER A 69 -19.64 -24.25 -7.65
C SER A 69 -19.11 -25.44 -8.45
N GLU A 70 -18.38 -25.19 -9.54
CA GLU A 70 -17.80 -26.22 -10.41
C GLU A 70 -16.42 -26.70 -9.93
N MET A 71 -15.80 -25.99 -8.97
CA MET A 71 -14.44 -26.28 -8.50
C MET A 71 -14.34 -27.41 -7.46
N LYS A 72 -15.42 -28.19 -7.26
CA LYS A 72 -15.48 -29.27 -6.26
C LYS A 72 -15.10 -28.78 -4.85
N LEU A 73 -15.56 -27.59 -4.48
CA LEU A 73 -15.44 -27.05 -3.12
C LEU A 73 -16.44 -27.73 -2.20
N THR A 74 -16.24 -27.63 -0.87
CA THR A 74 -17.27 -28.06 0.08
C THR A 74 -18.52 -27.18 -0.07
N PRO A 75 -19.75 -27.73 0.13
CA PRO A 75 -20.98 -26.94 0.03
C PRO A 75 -20.95 -25.68 0.89
N LEU A 76 -20.38 -25.78 2.09
CA LEU A 76 -20.22 -24.66 3.00
C LEU A 76 -19.31 -23.56 2.44
N THR A 77 -18.21 -23.92 1.77
CA THR A 77 -17.34 -22.92 1.12
C THR A 77 -18.07 -22.22 -0.02
N VAL A 78 -18.83 -22.94 -0.84
CA VAL A 78 -19.64 -22.35 -1.92
C VAL A 78 -20.66 -21.38 -1.34
N GLU A 79 -21.39 -21.77 -0.30
CA GLU A 79 -22.34 -20.90 0.41
C GLU A 79 -21.67 -19.62 0.96
N CYS A 80 -20.48 -19.75 1.55
CA CYS A 80 -19.71 -18.60 2.05
C CYS A 80 -19.37 -17.62 0.93
N LEU A 81 -18.99 -18.11 -0.25
CA LEU A 81 -18.64 -17.29 -1.41
C LEU A 81 -19.87 -16.61 -2.02
N GLU A 82 -20.96 -17.37 -2.19
CA GLU A 82 -22.22 -16.85 -2.76
C GLU A 82 -22.82 -15.74 -1.90
N LYS A 83 -22.81 -15.89 -0.56
CA LYS A 83 -23.27 -14.84 0.37
C LYS A 83 -22.46 -13.56 0.26
N GLN A 84 -21.20 -13.63 -0.18
CA GLN A 84 -20.35 -12.47 -0.42
C GLN A 84 -20.39 -12.00 -1.88
N GLY A 85 -21.21 -12.64 -2.73
CA GLY A 85 -21.37 -12.29 -4.14
C GLY A 85 -20.26 -12.80 -5.07
N PHE A 86 -19.41 -13.69 -4.58
CA PHE A 86 -18.38 -14.32 -5.42
C PHE A 86 -18.94 -15.55 -6.11
N THR A 87 -19.20 -15.46 -7.41
CA THR A 87 -19.79 -16.56 -8.20
C THR A 87 -18.82 -17.13 -9.23
N ILE A 88 -18.03 -16.25 -9.86
CA ILE A 88 -17.11 -16.58 -10.95
C ILE A 88 -15.67 -16.37 -10.48
N SER A 89 -14.79 -17.32 -10.80
CA SER A 89 -13.38 -17.25 -10.42
C SER A 89 -12.57 -16.39 -11.38
N THR A 90 -11.52 -15.75 -10.86
CA THR A 90 -10.47 -15.14 -11.70
C THR A 90 -9.51 -16.22 -12.20
N GLU A 91 -8.71 -15.90 -13.21
CA GLU A 91 -7.73 -16.82 -13.78
C GLU A 91 -6.75 -17.37 -12.73
N VAL A 92 -6.26 -16.51 -11.80
CA VAL A 92 -5.37 -16.96 -10.71
C VAL A 92 -6.08 -17.94 -9.79
N GLN A 93 -7.34 -17.68 -9.47
CA GLN A 93 -8.15 -18.56 -8.61
C GLN A 93 -8.42 -19.90 -9.30
N ALA A 94 -8.76 -19.89 -10.59
CA ALA A 94 -8.98 -21.10 -11.37
C ALA A 94 -7.74 -22.01 -11.47
N LYS A 95 -6.53 -21.42 -11.51
CA LYS A 95 -5.26 -22.16 -11.57
C LYS A 95 -4.77 -22.61 -10.18
N VAL A 96 -4.86 -21.74 -9.17
CA VAL A 96 -4.29 -21.99 -7.83
C VAL A 96 -5.16 -22.94 -7.01
N ILE A 97 -6.48 -22.69 -6.91
CA ILE A 97 -7.38 -23.43 -6.00
C ILE A 97 -7.32 -24.95 -6.19
N PRO A 98 -7.43 -25.50 -7.43
CA PRO A 98 -7.40 -26.95 -7.61
C PRO A 98 -6.09 -27.61 -7.20
N ILE A 99 -4.96 -26.90 -7.35
CA ILE A 99 -3.63 -27.38 -7.00
C ILE A 99 -3.41 -27.30 -5.49
N ALA A 100 -3.77 -26.17 -4.86
CA ALA A 100 -3.66 -25.97 -3.43
C ALA A 100 -4.50 -26.98 -2.63
N LYS A 101 -5.70 -27.33 -3.09
CA LYS A 101 -6.58 -28.36 -2.48
C LYS A 101 -5.98 -29.77 -2.48
N LYS A 102 -4.98 -30.04 -3.33
CA LYS A 102 -4.23 -31.29 -3.35
C LYS A 102 -3.04 -31.29 -2.36
N GLY A 103 -2.88 -30.25 -1.55
CA GLY A 103 -1.80 -30.10 -0.58
C GLY A 103 -0.44 -29.82 -1.20
N LYS A 104 -0.37 -29.33 -2.45
CA LYS A 104 0.88 -29.02 -3.13
C LYS A 104 1.34 -27.60 -2.76
N ASP A 105 2.65 -27.46 -2.57
CA ASP A 105 3.26 -26.15 -2.43
C ASP A 105 3.18 -25.39 -3.76
N ILE A 106 2.98 -24.10 -3.68
CA ILE A 106 2.76 -23.25 -4.85
C ILE A 106 3.66 -22.02 -4.78
N MET A 107 4.28 -21.72 -5.91
CA MET A 107 4.91 -20.42 -6.17
C MET A 107 4.15 -19.73 -7.30
N CYS A 108 3.40 -18.69 -6.95
CA CYS A 108 2.53 -17.98 -7.88
C CYS A 108 3.06 -16.58 -8.16
N THR A 109 3.30 -16.28 -9.44
CA THR A 109 3.58 -14.93 -9.90
C THR A 109 2.34 -14.36 -10.56
N ALA A 110 1.74 -13.33 -9.92
CA ALA A 110 0.53 -12.69 -10.40
C ALA A 110 0.48 -11.23 -9.97
N LYS A 111 -0.06 -10.36 -10.82
CA LYS A 111 -0.21 -8.92 -10.56
C LYS A 111 -1.06 -8.62 -9.33
N THR A 112 -0.92 -7.41 -8.79
CA THR A 112 -1.88 -6.87 -7.81
C THR A 112 -3.26 -6.73 -8.46
N GLY A 113 -4.33 -6.99 -7.69
CA GLY A 113 -5.70 -6.92 -8.22
C GLY A 113 -6.17 -8.14 -9.02
N SER A 114 -5.35 -9.19 -9.22
CA SER A 114 -5.73 -10.41 -9.95
C SER A 114 -6.62 -11.37 -9.15
N GLY A 115 -6.99 -11.04 -7.91
CA GLY A 115 -7.81 -11.91 -7.06
C GLY A 115 -7.04 -12.92 -6.22
N LYS A 116 -5.74 -12.71 -5.97
CA LYS A 116 -4.88 -13.60 -5.17
C LYS A 116 -5.44 -13.90 -3.78
N THR A 117 -6.07 -12.93 -3.13
CA THR A 117 -6.60 -13.08 -1.77
C THR A 117 -7.55 -14.26 -1.67
N LEU A 118 -8.54 -14.38 -2.55
CA LEU A 118 -9.43 -15.54 -2.58
C LEU A 118 -8.72 -16.80 -3.08
N ALA A 119 -7.73 -16.68 -3.97
CA ALA A 119 -6.97 -17.82 -4.46
C ALA A 119 -6.27 -18.60 -3.34
N PHE A 120 -5.84 -17.92 -2.26
CA PHE A 120 -5.26 -18.59 -1.09
C PHE A 120 -6.22 -18.77 0.09
N LEU A 121 -7.19 -17.87 0.31
CA LEU A 121 -8.15 -18.00 1.41
C LEU A 121 -9.13 -19.18 1.21
N ILE A 122 -9.55 -19.46 -0.03
CA ILE A 122 -10.45 -20.58 -0.32
C ILE A 122 -9.78 -21.92 0.03
N PRO A 123 -8.56 -22.26 -0.43
CA PRO A 123 -7.89 -23.49 0.00
C PRO A 123 -7.63 -23.54 1.51
N ALA A 124 -7.34 -22.41 2.15
CA ALA A 124 -7.16 -22.33 3.60
C ALA A 124 -8.46 -22.67 4.35
N LEU A 125 -9.59 -22.13 3.92
CA LEU A 125 -10.92 -22.46 4.46
C LEU A 125 -11.25 -23.94 4.26
N GLU A 126 -11.06 -24.46 3.04
CA GLU A 126 -11.27 -25.88 2.69
C GLU A 126 -10.45 -26.81 3.58
N LEU A 127 -9.19 -26.47 3.86
CA LEU A 127 -8.32 -27.22 4.74
C LEU A 127 -8.86 -27.22 6.18
N LEU A 128 -9.24 -26.06 6.71
CA LEU A 128 -9.77 -25.93 8.07
C LEU A 128 -11.12 -26.67 8.26
N ILE A 129 -11.97 -26.66 7.23
CA ILE A 129 -13.25 -27.38 7.24
C ILE A 129 -12.99 -28.90 7.20
N LYS A 130 -12.20 -29.39 6.26
CA LYS A 130 -11.93 -30.82 6.08
C LYS A 130 -11.20 -31.46 7.24
N ALA A 131 -10.29 -30.70 7.87
CA ALA A 131 -9.57 -31.13 9.06
C ALA A 131 -10.42 -31.03 10.35
N ASP A 132 -11.64 -30.50 10.26
CA ASP A 132 -12.46 -30.09 11.41
C ASP A 132 -11.66 -29.34 12.47
N PHE A 133 -10.81 -28.42 12.03
CA PHE A 133 -9.79 -27.75 12.85
C PHE A 133 -10.45 -26.90 13.95
N GLN A 134 -10.21 -27.28 15.21
CA GLN A 134 -10.84 -26.65 16.37
C GLN A 134 -10.02 -25.47 16.90
N GLN A 135 -10.67 -24.53 17.57
CA GLN A 135 -10.02 -23.32 18.12
C GLN A 135 -8.92 -23.65 19.15
N ASN A 136 -9.11 -24.67 19.98
CA ASN A 136 -8.16 -25.11 21.02
C ASN A 136 -6.90 -25.78 20.45
N GLN A 137 -6.88 -26.12 19.16
CA GLN A 137 -5.70 -26.69 18.49
C GLN A 137 -4.65 -25.61 18.12
N GLY A 138 -4.96 -24.34 18.36
CA GLY A 138 -4.09 -23.21 18.04
C GLY A 138 -4.26 -22.72 16.61
N VAL A 139 -3.15 -22.35 15.94
CA VAL A 139 -3.17 -21.78 14.59
C VAL A 139 -2.94 -22.87 13.54
N GLY A 140 -3.94 -23.06 12.66
CA GLY A 140 -3.86 -23.99 11.53
C GLY A 140 -3.34 -23.35 10.24
N VAL A 141 -3.59 -22.06 10.05
CA VAL A 141 -3.17 -21.29 8.85
C VAL A 141 -2.55 -19.96 9.26
N ILE A 142 -1.38 -19.63 8.72
CA ILE A 142 -0.74 -18.31 8.86
C ILE A 142 -0.63 -17.66 7.48
N VAL A 143 -1.03 -16.38 7.39
CA VAL A 143 -0.82 -15.51 6.24
C VAL A 143 0.15 -14.41 6.65
N ILE A 144 1.30 -14.32 5.98
CA ILE A 144 2.29 -13.27 6.18
C ILE A 144 2.18 -12.27 5.04
N THR A 145 2.10 -10.97 5.38
CA THR A 145 1.94 -9.89 4.41
C THR A 145 2.81 -8.68 4.79
N PRO A 146 3.33 -7.90 3.83
CA PRO A 146 4.33 -6.85 4.09
C PRO A 146 3.83 -5.67 4.89
N THR A 147 2.53 -5.34 4.80
CA THR A 147 1.98 -4.11 5.37
C THR A 147 0.81 -4.39 6.29
N ARG A 148 0.59 -3.46 7.24
CA ARG A 148 -0.51 -3.54 8.21
C ARG A 148 -1.86 -3.41 7.53
N GLU A 149 -1.91 -2.56 6.54
CA GLU A 149 -3.10 -2.25 5.75
C GLU A 149 -3.56 -3.49 4.96
N LEU A 150 -2.63 -4.15 4.27
CA LEU A 150 -2.93 -5.40 3.55
C LEU A 150 -3.38 -6.51 4.52
N ALA A 151 -2.74 -6.60 5.69
CA ALA A 151 -3.15 -7.54 6.72
C ALA A 151 -4.60 -7.32 7.16
N LEU A 152 -5.02 -6.07 7.34
CA LEU A 152 -6.40 -5.73 7.71
C LEU A 152 -7.39 -6.02 6.58
N GLN A 153 -7.05 -5.75 5.32
CA GLN A 153 -7.90 -6.08 4.18
C GLN A 153 -8.11 -7.59 4.02
N ILE A 154 -7.01 -8.36 4.11
CA ILE A 154 -7.10 -9.83 4.08
C ILE A 154 -7.94 -10.32 5.28
N TYR A 155 -7.78 -9.70 6.46
CA TYR A 155 -8.55 -10.04 7.66
C TYR A 155 -10.05 -9.78 7.47
N ASP A 156 -10.44 -8.66 6.89
CA ASP A 156 -11.86 -8.34 6.67
C ASP A 156 -12.51 -9.38 5.74
N VAL A 157 -11.85 -9.74 4.63
CA VAL A 157 -12.33 -10.80 3.73
C VAL A 157 -12.34 -12.18 4.42
N ALA A 158 -11.25 -12.53 5.10
CA ALA A 158 -11.12 -13.83 5.77
C ALA A 158 -12.15 -14.00 6.91
N LYS A 159 -12.38 -12.94 7.69
CA LYS A 159 -13.35 -12.94 8.79
C LYS A 159 -14.75 -13.29 8.32
N GLU A 160 -15.20 -12.72 7.22
CA GLU A 160 -16.51 -12.98 6.65
C GLU A 160 -16.60 -14.41 6.06
N LEU A 161 -15.55 -14.84 5.34
CA LEU A 161 -15.47 -16.20 4.80
C LEU A 161 -15.49 -17.27 5.89
N LEU A 162 -14.75 -17.07 6.99
CA LEU A 162 -14.63 -18.05 8.08
C LEU A 162 -15.82 -18.03 9.05
N PHE A 163 -16.62 -16.96 9.03
CA PHE A 163 -17.73 -16.79 9.97
C PHE A 163 -18.76 -17.93 9.90
N LEU A 164 -19.22 -18.26 8.70
CA LEU A 164 -20.21 -19.33 8.49
C LEU A 164 -19.66 -20.72 8.79
N ALA A 165 -18.34 -20.90 8.60
CA ALA A 165 -17.68 -22.14 8.95
C ALA A 165 -17.34 -22.27 10.45
N HIS A 166 -17.77 -21.30 11.29
CA HIS A 166 -17.47 -21.24 12.72
C HIS A 166 -15.97 -21.30 13.05
N LYS A 167 -15.12 -20.83 12.12
CA LYS A 167 -13.68 -20.75 12.32
C LYS A 167 -13.26 -19.34 12.74
N LYS A 168 -12.29 -19.25 13.66
CA LYS A 168 -11.82 -17.97 14.21
C LYS A 168 -10.67 -17.40 13.37
N CYS A 169 -10.84 -16.15 12.95
CA CYS A 169 -9.80 -15.37 12.27
C CYS A 169 -9.18 -14.36 13.23
N GLY A 170 -7.86 -14.20 13.16
CA GLY A 170 -7.10 -13.21 13.93
C GLY A 170 -6.17 -12.40 13.05
N VAL A 171 -5.86 -11.18 13.49
CA VAL A 171 -4.86 -10.32 12.85
C VAL A 171 -3.92 -9.75 13.91
N ILE A 172 -2.61 -9.77 13.63
CA ILE A 172 -1.55 -9.19 14.47
C ILE A 172 -0.65 -8.30 13.60
N ILE A 173 -0.54 -7.04 13.98
CA ILE A 173 0.19 -6.03 13.21
C ILE A 173 0.99 -5.09 14.11
N GLY A 174 2.10 -4.58 13.60
CA GLY A 174 2.88 -3.58 14.33
C GLY A 174 2.04 -2.35 14.70
N GLY A 175 2.26 -1.77 15.89
CA GLY A 175 1.50 -0.60 16.36
C GLY A 175 0.14 -0.92 17.00
N GLY A 176 -0.32 -2.18 16.98
CA GLY A 176 -1.50 -2.63 17.70
C GLY A 176 -1.24 -2.88 19.19
N TYR A 177 -2.33 -3.11 19.94
CA TYR A 177 -2.26 -3.40 21.39
C TYR A 177 -1.76 -4.82 21.63
N ARG A 178 -0.45 -5.00 21.83
CA ARG A 178 0.22 -6.30 21.99
C ARG A 178 -0.46 -7.22 23.01
N LYS A 179 -0.84 -6.69 24.20
CA LYS A 179 -1.51 -7.48 25.25
C LYS A 179 -2.86 -8.05 24.78
N LYS A 180 -3.65 -7.28 24.02
CA LYS A 180 -4.93 -7.74 23.45
C LYS A 180 -4.72 -8.80 22.38
N GLU A 181 -3.69 -8.64 21.54
CA GLU A 181 -3.30 -9.63 20.53
C GLU A 181 -2.87 -10.94 21.21
N ALA A 182 -1.96 -10.88 22.20
CA ALA A 182 -1.52 -12.04 22.97
C ALA A 182 -2.70 -12.81 23.58
N SER A 183 -3.64 -12.11 24.23
CA SER A 183 -4.83 -12.74 24.81
C SER A 183 -5.70 -13.46 23.77
N LYS A 184 -5.80 -12.93 22.56
CA LYS A 184 -6.53 -13.59 21.45
C LYS A 184 -5.79 -14.82 20.93
N LEU A 185 -4.46 -14.75 20.80
CA LEU A 185 -3.62 -15.85 20.34
C LEU A 185 -3.66 -17.03 21.32
N ILE A 186 -3.60 -16.76 22.64
CA ILE A 186 -3.68 -17.79 23.68
C ILE A 186 -5.07 -18.46 23.68
N LYS A 187 -6.15 -17.69 23.45
CA LYS A 187 -7.51 -18.26 23.31
C LYS A 187 -7.67 -19.12 22.06
N GLY A 188 -6.74 -19.05 21.12
CA GLY A 188 -6.72 -19.75 19.86
C GLY A 188 -7.43 -19.02 18.73
N VAL A 189 -6.81 -19.03 17.59
CA VAL A 189 -7.33 -18.59 16.30
C VAL A 189 -6.99 -19.66 15.25
N ASN A 190 -7.89 -19.94 14.32
CA ASN A 190 -7.67 -20.98 13.32
C ASN A 190 -6.87 -20.46 12.12
N LEU A 191 -7.13 -19.21 11.70
CA LEU A 191 -6.39 -18.51 10.67
C LEU A 191 -5.86 -17.19 11.22
N LEU A 192 -4.54 -17.00 11.14
CA LEU A 192 -3.84 -15.82 11.62
C LEU A 192 -3.23 -15.06 10.45
N ILE A 193 -3.53 -13.76 10.36
CA ILE A 193 -2.90 -12.85 9.41
C ILE A 193 -1.91 -11.97 10.18
N ALA A 194 -0.70 -11.80 9.64
CA ALA A 194 0.36 -11.13 10.38
C ALA A 194 1.31 -10.32 9.48
N THR A 195 1.87 -9.25 10.05
CA THR A 195 3.11 -8.64 9.51
C THR A 195 4.34 -9.31 10.13
N PRO A 196 5.49 -9.44 9.38
CA PRO A 196 6.63 -10.24 9.80
C PRO A 196 7.14 -9.91 11.20
N GLY A 197 7.50 -8.64 11.46
CA GLY A 197 8.06 -8.24 12.75
C GLY A 197 7.13 -8.49 13.96
N ARG A 198 5.78 -8.34 13.79
CA ARG A 198 4.83 -8.60 14.86
C ARG A 198 4.62 -10.10 15.09
N LEU A 199 4.64 -10.88 14.01
CA LEU A 199 4.58 -12.34 14.14
C LEU A 199 5.80 -12.86 14.88
N MET A 200 6.99 -12.38 14.51
CA MET A 200 8.25 -12.73 15.17
C MET A 200 8.25 -12.38 16.66
N ASP A 201 7.75 -11.16 17.02
CA ASP A 201 7.60 -10.75 18.41
C ASP A 201 6.69 -11.71 19.21
N HIS A 202 5.54 -12.12 18.66
CA HIS A 202 4.64 -13.04 19.33
C HIS A 202 5.19 -14.48 19.39
N LEU A 203 5.87 -14.97 18.35
CA LEU A 203 6.51 -16.30 18.37
C LEU A 203 7.56 -16.40 19.46
N ASN A 204 8.33 -15.33 19.69
CA ASN A 204 9.39 -15.32 20.69
C ASN A 204 8.92 -14.99 22.12
N ASN A 205 7.91 -14.12 22.26
CA ASN A 205 7.63 -13.45 23.53
C ASN A 205 6.19 -13.64 24.04
N THR A 206 5.37 -14.50 23.43
CA THR A 206 4.01 -14.75 23.91
C THR A 206 3.89 -16.20 24.35
N GLU A 207 4.01 -16.39 25.65
CA GLU A 207 3.82 -17.68 26.28
C GLU A 207 2.39 -18.22 26.02
N GLY A 208 2.29 -19.49 25.65
CA GLY A 208 1.02 -20.12 25.28
C GLY A 208 0.53 -19.85 23.84
N PHE A 209 1.29 -19.12 23.03
CA PHE A 209 1.00 -19.01 21.58
C PHE A 209 1.41 -20.30 20.86
N ASN A 210 0.42 -21.08 20.43
CA ASN A 210 0.63 -22.40 19.86
C ASN A 210 0.47 -22.42 18.32
N CYS A 211 1.56 -22.74 17.63
CA CYS A 211 1.61 -22.95 16.18
C CYS A 211 2.01 -24.41 15.80
N ASN A 212 2.02 -25.35 16.76
CA ASN A 212 2.49 -26.72 16.52
C ASN A 212 1.66 -27.49 15.49
N ASN A 213 0.37 -27.12 15.36
CA ASN A 213 -0.57 -27.73 14.42
C ASN A 213 -0.72 -26.91 13.13
N LEU A 214 0.27 -26.09 12.78
CA LEU A 214 0.25 -25.31 11.55
C LEU A 214 0.23 -26.22 10.32
N CYS A 215 -0.85 -26.16 9.55
CA CYS A 215 -1.03 -26.97 8.34
C CYS A 215 -0.68 -26.20 7.07
N MET A 216 -0.83 -24.86 7.08
CA MET A 216 -0.61 -24.04 5.88
C MET A 216 0.05 -22.70 6.22
N LEU A 217 1.07 -22.34 5.44
CA LEU A 217 1.70 -21.03 5.45
C LEU A 217 1.50 -20.35 4.11
N ILE A 218 1.05 -19.09 4.14
CA ILE A 218 0.86 -18.25 2.97
C ILE A 218 1.75 -17.02 3.12
N ILE A 219 2.56 -16.73 2.11
CA ILE A 219 3.41 -15.53 2.03
C ILE A 219 2.90 -14.71 0.87
N ASP A 220 2.22 -13.60 1.16
CA ASP A 220 1.68 -12.72 0.13
C ASP A 220 2.55 -11.47 -0.06
N GLU A 221 2.65 -11.00 -1.30
CA GLU A 221 3.55 -9.92 -1.72
C GLU A 221 4.99 -10.11 -1.22
N ALA A 222 5.55 -11.30 -1.45
CA ALA A 222 6.89 -11.67 -0.97
C ALA A 222 7.99 -10.69 -1.44
N ASP A 223 7.88 -10.15 -2.65
CA ASP A 223 8.77 -9.11 -3.17
C ASP A 223 8.73 -7.83 -2.33
N ALA A 224 7.56 -7.47 -1.82
CA ALA A 224 7.39 -6.33 -0.93
C ALA A 224 7.95 -6.60 0.48
N ILE A 225 7.79 -7.81 1.02
CA ILE A 225 8.40 -8.20 2.30
C ILE A 225 9.92 -8.02 2.24
N LEU A 226 10.56 -8.52 1.18
CA LEU A 226 12.01 -8.42 0.99
C LEU A 226 12.47 -6.97 0.76
N LYS A 227 11.73 -6.18 -0.03
CA LYS A 227 12.04 -4.76 -0.26
C LYS A 227 11.92 -3.90 1.00
N ASN A 228 11.00 -4.25 1.90
CA ASN A 228 10.79 -3.53 3.16
C ASN A 228 11.81 -3.91 4.24
N GLY A 229 12.77 -4.80 3.94
CA GLY A 229 13.85 -5.18 4.85
C GLY A 229 13.47 -6.25 5.87
N PHE A 230 12.35 -6.97 5.68
CA PHE A 230 11.92 -8.06 6.57
C PHE A 230 12.45 -9.45 6.17
N GLU A 231 13.58 -9.49 5.44
CA GLU A 231 14.18 -10.75 4.98
C GLU A 231 14.63 -11.61 6.16
N ASP A 232 15.31 -11.00 7.14
CA ASP A 232 15.84 -11.71 8.31
C ASP A 232 14.74 -12.23 9.22
N GLU A 233 13.71 -11.40 9.50
CA GLU A 233 12.56 -11.83 10.30
C GLU A 233 11.81 -12.98 9.63
N LEU A 234 11.63 -12.91 8.30
CA LEU A 234 10.95 -13.97 7.56
C LEU A 234 11.73 -15.29 7.62
N ILE A 235 13.05 -15.25 7.44
CA ILE A 235 13.92 -16.45 7.56
C ILE A 235 13.84 -17.03 8.98
N GLN A 236 13.83 -16.20 10.02
CA GLN A 236 13.71 -16.66 11.40
C GLN A 236 12.33 -17.29 11.67
N ILE A 237 11.25 -16.67 11.18
CA ILE A 237 9.89 -17.22 11.27
C ILE A 237 9.84 -18.62 10.62
N LEU A 238 10.39 -18.77 9.41
CA LEU A 238 10.43 -20.04 8.70
C LEU A 238 11.17 -21.15 9.47
N LYS A 239 12.19 -20.78 10.28
CA LYS A 239 12.94 -21.73 11.13
C LYS A 239 12.13 -22.17 12.35
N ILE A 240 11.30 -21.29 12.92
CA ILE A 240 10.49 -21.57 14.13
C ILE A 240 9.25 -22.40 13.78
N LEU A 241 8.60 -22.10 12.65
CA LEU A 241 7.36 -22.76 12.27
C LEU A 241 7.57 -24.25 11.90
N PRO A 242 6.57 -25.13 12.16
CA PRO A 242 6.62 -26.55 11.80
C PRO A 242 7.02 -26.76 10.34
N LYS A 243 7.91 -27.73 10.09
CA LYS A 243 8.40 -28.04 8.72
C LYS A 243 7.35 -28.78 7.88
N GLU A 244 6.54 -29.62 8.53
CA GLU A 244 5.47 -30.35 7.86
C GLU A 244 4.24 -29.48 7.72
N ARG A 245 4.19 -28.73 6.64
CA ARG A 245 3.09 -27.84 6.26
C ARG A 245 3.05 -27.67 4.76
N GLN A 246 1.91 -27.26 4.23
CA GLN A 246 1.81 -26.73 2.88
C GLN A 246 2.25 -25.25 2.88
N THR A 247 3.00 -24.82 1.87
CA THR A 247 3.39 -23.41 1.74
C THR A 247 2.99 -22.87 0.39
N MET A 248 2.37 -21.68 0.38
CA MET A 248 2.03 -20.93 -0.82
C MET A 248 2.71 -19.56 -0.80
N LEU A 249 3.49 -19.26 -1.84
CA LEU A 249 4.19 -17.99 -2.00
C LEU A 249 3.61 -17.23 -3.20
N PHE A 250 3.17 -16.01 -2.95
CA PHE A 250 2.65 -15.09 -3.96
C PHE A 250 3.56 -13.87 -4.08
N SER A 251 3.87 -13.48 -5.32
CA SER A 251 4.69 -12.32 -5.63
C SER A 251 4.21 -11.66 -6.92
N ALA A 252 4.43 -10.36 -7.06
CA ALA A 252 4.21 -9.68 -8.35
C ALA A 252 5.39 -9.85 -9.30
N THR A 253 6.59 -10.09 -8.77
CA THR A 253 7.83 -10.23 -9.53
C THR A 253 8.58 -11.51 -9.16
N LEU A 254 9.30 -12.09 -10.11
CA LEU A 254 10.19 -13.22 -9.89
C LEU A 254 11.65 -12.73 -9.96
N THR A 255 12.26 -12.54 -8.80
CA THR A 255 13.67 -12.15 -8.67
C THR A 255 14.48 -13.29 -8.05
N LYS A 256 15.81 -13.27 -8.21
CA LYS A 256 16.70 -14.27 -7.57
C LYS A 256 16.48 -14.37 -6.05
N LYS A 257 16.19 -13.25 -5.38
CA LYS A 257 15.86 -13.26 -3.94
C LYS A 257 14.56 -14.01 -3.64
N ILE A 258 13.53 -13.84 -4.48
CA ILE A 258 12.27 -14.57 -4.35
C ILE A 258 12.45 -16.07 -4.63
N GLU A 259 13.24 -16.41 -5.63
CA GLU A 259 13.60 -17.82 -5.89
C GLU A 259 14.31 -18.45 -4.70
N ASN A 260 15.31 -17.76 -4.12
CA ASN A 260 16.00 -18.23 -2.92
C ASN A 260 15.05 -18.39 -1.71
N LEU A 261 14.12 -17.45 -1.51
CA LEU A 261 13.08 -17.58 -0.49
C LEU A 261 12.17 -18.80 -0.76
N GLY A 262 11.83 -19.02 -2.03
CA GLY A 262 11.09 -20.21 -2.47
C GLY A 262 11.83 -21.51 -2.10
N LEU A 263 13.13 -21.61 -2.36
CA LEU A 263 13.95 -22.77 -2.00
C LEU A 263 14.00 -23.03 -0.49
N LEU A 264 13.94 -21.98 0.33
CA LEU A 264 13.94 -22.09 1.80
C LEU A 264 12.57 -22.46 2.38
N SER A 265 11.48 -22.11 1.70
CA SER A 265 10.12 -22.18 2.27
C SER A 265 9.23 -23.25 1.64
N LEU A 266 9.51 -23.70 0.42
CA LEU A 266 8.65 -24.58 -0.39
C LEU A 266 9.26 -25.96 -0.61
N LYS A 267 8.42 -26.99 -0.64
CA LYS A 267 8.78 -28.38 -0.96
C LYS A 267 8.22 -28.78 -2.33
N ASN A 268 9.08 -28.94 -3.33
CA ASN A 268 8.68 -29.31 -4.71
C ASN A 268 7.50 -28.47 -5.23
N PRO A 269 7.62 -27.12 -5.27
CA PRO A 269 6.50 -26.26 -5.58
C PRO A 269 6.04 -26.39 -7.04
N ILE A 270 4.75 -26.19 -7.24
CA ILE A 270 4.20 -25.97 -8.57
C ILE A 270 4.29 -24.47 -8.87
N TYR A 271 4.97 -24.15 -9.96
CA TYR A 271 5.11 -22.78 -10.43
C TYR A 271 3.90 -22.39 -11.27
N ILE A 272 3.20 -21.35 -10.83
CA ILE A 272 2.08 -20.75 -11.56
C ILE A 272 2.49 -19.35 -11.97
N LYS A 273 2.76 -19.17 -13.25
CA LYS A 273 3.05 -17.87 -13.83
C LYS A 273 1.83 -17.44 -14.64
N LEU A 274 1.21 -16.34 -14.22
CA LEU A 274 0.21 -15.69 -15.06
C LEU A 274 0.97 -14.74 -15.96
N GLU A 275 1.12 -15.13 -17.22
CA GLU A 275 1.84 -14.35 -18.21
C GLU A 275 1.07 -13.06 -18.52
N ILE A 276 1.81 -11.98 -18.55
CA ILE A 276 1.46 -10.87 -19.42
C ILE A 276 1.76 -11.41 -20.81
N ASN A 277 0.74 -11.73 -21.61
CA ASN A 277 0.95 -12.15 -22.99
C ASN A 277 1.89 -11.14 -23.67
N PRO A 278 3.09 -11.56 -24.16
CA PRO A 278 3.99 -10.64 -24.85
C PRO A 278 3.41 -10.14 -26.18
N GLU A 279 2.43 -10.85 -26.73
CA GLU A 279 1.77 -10.56 -28.01
C GLU A 279 0.34 -10.02 -27.87
N GLY A 280 -0.29 -10.18 -26.70
CA GLY A 280 -1.59 -9.59 -26.39
C GLY A 280 -1.38 -8.35 -25.55
N GLN A 281 -1.58 -7.19 -26.12
CA GLN A 281 -1.82 -5.89 -25.51
C GLN A 281 -2.04 -5.98 -23.98
N ASN A 282 -1.32 -5.18 -23.19
CA ASN A 282 -1.50 -5.00 -21.75
C ASN A 282 -2.97 -4.60 -21.46
N ASN A 283 -3.91 -5.56 -21.52
CA ASN A 283 -5.34 -5.27 -21.44
C ASN A 283 -5.73 -4.56 -20.14
N ASN A 284 -4.94 -4.71 -19.07
CA ASN A 284 -5.10 -3.93 -17.84
C ASN A 284 -4.64 -2.48 -17.95
N LEU A 285 -3.91 -2.13 -18.99
CA LEU A 285 -3.47 -0.77 -19.27
C LEU A 285 -4.24 -0.15 -20.43
N GLN A 286 -5.11 -0.90 -21.12
CA GLN A 286 -5.91 -0.38 -22.25
C GLN A 286 -6.89 0.70 -21.79
N ASN A 287 -7.43 0.57 -20.58
CA ASN A 287 -8.32 1.56 -19.99
C ASN A 287 -7.58 2.60 -19.14
N LEU A 288 -6.23 2.54 -19.12
CA LEU A 288 -5.38 3.47 -18.38
C LEU A 288 -4.70 4.43 -19.37
N ASP A 289 -5.16 5.69 -19.37
CA ASP A 289 -4.52 6.76 -20.11
C ASP A 289 -3.26 7.20 -19.34
N GLN A 290 -2.09 6.82 -19.85
CA GLN A 290 -0.81 7.08 -19.21
C GLN A 290 -0.09 8.21 -19.93
N GLY A 291 0.33 9.22 -19.16
CA GLY A 291 1.09 10.31 -19.71
C GLY A 291 2.22 10.76 -18.80
N TYR A 292 3.18 11.44 -19.39
CA TYR A 292 4.24 12.14 -18.68
C TYR A 292 4.30 13.60 -19.11
N ILE A 293 4.90 14.40 -18.25
CA ILE A 293 5.13 15.81 -18.50
C ILE A 293 6.53 16.18 -18.04
N ILE A 294 7.22 16.99 -18.83
CA ILE A 294 8.56 17.50 -18.49
C ILE A 294 8.38 18.92 -17.96
N VAL A 295 8.80 19.15 -16.72
CA VAL A 295 8.60 20.42 -16.02
C VAL A 295 9.93 20.91 -15.46
N GLU A 296 10.20 22.22 -15.64
CA GLU A 296 11.35 22.87 -14.98
C GLU A 296 11.24 22.73 -13.45
N PRO A 297 12.37 22.54 -12.74
CA PRO A 297 12.34 22.28 -11.30
C PRO A 297 11.56 23.33 -10.49
N ASN A 298 11.70 24.61 -10.83
CA ASN A 298 10.99 25.72 -10.15
C ASN A 298 9.47 25.77 -10.43
N LEU A 299 9.00 25.13 -11.48
CA LEU A 299 7.58 25.10 -11.85
C LEU A 299 6.86 23.85 -11.34
N LYS A 300 7.57 22.87 -10.78
CA LYS A 300 7.02 21.57 -10.41
C LYS A 300 5.84 21.68 -9.45
N PHE A 301 5.95 22.48 -8.39
CA PHE A 301 4.85 22.68 -7.45
C PHE A 301 3.72 23.54 -8.03
N ILE A 302 4.06 24.60 -8.76
CA ILE A 302 3.05 25.48 -9.41
C ILE A 302 2.20 24.68 -10.40
N PHE A 303 2.84 23.79 -11.14
CA PHE A 303 2.13 22.87 -12.05
C PHE A 303 1.15 21.99 -11.28
N LEU A 304 1.63 21.31 -10.21
CA LEU A 304 0.77 20.48 -9.37
C LEU A 304 -0.41 21.27 -8.81
N TYR A 305 -0.16 22.43 -8.23
CA TYR A 305 -1.21 23.30 -7.68
C TYR A 305 -2.25 23.69 -8.74
N THR A 306 -1.78 24.11 -9.92
CA THR A 306 -2.67 24.48 -11.03
C THR A 306 -3.52 23.31 -11.49
N PHE A 307 -2.93 22.13 -11.58
CA PHE A 307 -3.63 20.89 -11.92
C PHE A 307 -4.71 20.55 -10.89
N LEU A 308 -4.38 20.59 -9.60
CA LEU A 308 -5.32 20.27 -8.52
C LEU A 308 -6.50 21.24 -8.47
N LYS A 309 -6.25 22.54 -8.64
CA LYS A 309 -7.34 23.56 -8.71
C LYS A 309 -8.31 23.29 -9.85
N LYS A 310 -7.81 22.82 -11.01
CA LYS A 310 -8.68 22.49 -12.16
C LYS A 310 -9.42 21.17 -11.99
N ASN A 311 -8.93 20.28 -11.15
CA ASN A 311 -9.46 18.93 -10.96
C ASN A 311 -9.97 18.71 -9.52
N ILE A 312 -10.39 19.74 -8.81
CA ILE A 312 -10.78 19.69 -7.39
C ILE A 312 -11.98 18.74 -7.13
N ASN A 313 -12.78 18.46 -8.14
CA ASN A 313 -13.94 17.55 -8.07
C ASN A 313 -13.59 16.10 -8.45
N LYS A 314 -12.33 15.79 -8.60
CA LYS A 314 -11.84 14.45 -8.95
C LYS A 314 -11.26 13.73 -7.73
N LYS A 315 -11.19 12.40 -7.80
CA LYS A 315 -10.51 11.55 -6.83
C LYS A 315 -9.07 11.34 -7.28
N ILE A 316 -8.11 11.90 -6.55
CA ILE A 316 -6.71 12.00 -6.98
C ILE A 316 -5.79 11.41 -5.92
N MET A 317 -4.86 10.55 -6.32
CA MET A 317 -3.74 10.12 -5.48
C MET A 317 -2.43 10.70 -6.02
N ILE A 318 -1.60 11.21 -5.10
CA ILE A 318 -0.31 11.83 -5.43
C ILE A 318 0.78 11.12 -4.65
N PHE A 319 1.77 10.58 -5.38
CA PHE A 319 2.88 9.84 -4.81
C PHE A 319 4.13 10.71 -4.64
N PHE A 320 4.68 10.68 -3.43
CA PHE A 320 5.94 11.29 -3.02
C PHE A 320 6.91 10.22 -2.53
N ASN A 321 8.20 10.53 -2.55
CA ASN A 321 9.24 9.59 -2.14
C ASN A 321 9.56 9.63 -0.64
N SER A 322 9.18 10.69 0.08
CA SER A 322 9.45 10.81 1.52
C SER A 322 8.25 11.23 2.36
N CYS A 323 8.26 10.82 3.63
CA CYS A 323 7.22 11.19 4.59
C CYS A 323 7.20 12.71 4.85
N SER A 324 8.38 13.34 4.89
CA SER A 324 8.50 14.79 5.11
C SER A 324 7.92 15.61 3.96
N GLU A 325 8.05 15.14 2.71
CA GLU A 325 7.38 15.78 1.56
C GLU A 325 5.87 15.68 1.68
N VAL A 326 5.33 14.50 2.00
CA VAL A 326 3.88 14.32 2.22
C VAL A 326 3.37 15.24 3.31
N GLN A 327 4.08 15.36 4.44
CA GLN A 327 3.69 16.24 5.55
C GLN A 327 3.75 17.71 5.14
N PHE A 328 4.85 18.15 4.52
CA PHE A 328 5.04 19.53 4.08
C PHE A 328 4.00 19.95 3.05
N PHE A 329 3.88 19.22 1.94
CA PHE A 329 2.96 19.59 0.87
C PHE A 329 1.49 19.44 1.28
N SER A 330 1.16 18.50 2.17
CA SER A 330 -0.18 18.40 2.74
C SER A 330 -0.53 19.65 3.54
N LEU A 331 0.37 20.11 4.40
CA LEU A 331 0.14 21.32 5.20
C LEU A 331 0.07 22.56 4.31
N LEU A 332 1.01 22.71 3.37
CA LEU A 332 1.07 23.84 2.43
C LEU A 332 -0.21 23.93 1.60
N LEU A 333 -0.67 22.82 1.00
CA LEU A 333 -1.88 22.78 0.17
C LEU A 333 -3.12 23.16 0.97
N ASN A 334 -3.25 22.68 2.21
CA ASN A 334 -4.34 23.07 3.09
C ASN A 334 -4.30 24.57 3.44
N TYR A 335 -3.13 25.16 3.68
CA TYR A 335 -2.99 26.60 3.92
C TYR A 335 -3.39 27.46 2.71
N ILE A 336 -3.06 26.99 1.49
CA ILE A 336 -3.40 27.73 0.26
C ILE A 336 -4.76 27.34 -0.34
N GLY A 337 -5.61 26.68 0.46
CA GLY A 337 -7.03 26.45 0.15
C GLY A 337 -7.29 25.29 -0.82
N ILE A 338 -6.47 24.23 -0.78
CA ILE A 338 -6.77 22.92 -1.36
C ILE A 338 -6.81 21.91 -0.21
N SER A 339 -8.01 21.44 0.13
CA SER A 339 -8.17 20.40 1.15
C SER A 339 -7.62 19.08 0.66
N VAL A 340 -6.68 18.50 1.41
CA VAL A 340 -6.02 17.23 1.10
C VAL A 340 -5.93 16.34 2.33
N LEU A 341 -6.02 15.04 2.10
CA LEU A 341 -5.69 13.98 3.06
C LEU A 341 -4.25 13.54 2.83
N SER A 342 -3.60 12.97 3.86
CA SER A 342 -2.23 12.48 3.73
C SER A 342 -1.99 11.18 4.47
N ILE A 343 -1.30 10.22 3.81
CA ILE A 343 -0.90 8.95 4.41
C ILE A 343 0.61 8.75 4.20
N SER A 344 1.35 8.61 5.31
CA SER A 344 2.79 8.35 5.30
C SER A 344 3.20 7.34 6.38
N GLY A 345 4.43 6.85 6.30
CA GLY A 345 4.98 5.88 7.25
C GLY A 345 4.98 6.33 8.71
N ASP A 346 5.07 7.64 8.96
CA ASP A 346 5.20 8.23 10.30
C ASP A 346 3.87 8.34 11.05
N LEU A 347 2.74 8.20 10.35
CA LEU A 347 1.43 8.26 10.99
C LEU A 347 1.16 7.03 11.87
N LYS A 348 0.54 7.26 13.03
CA LYS A 348 0.01 6.17 13.87
C LYS A 348 -1.02 5.35 13.08
N GLN A 349 -1.01 4.02 13.29
CA GLN A 349 -1.87 3.09 12.53
C GLN A 349 -3.35 3.46 12.56
N ILE A 350 -3.87 3.86 13.71
CA ILE A 350 -5.28 4.26 13.88
C ILE A 350 -5.61 5.45 12.96
N ASN A 351 -4.73 6.44 12.89
CA ASN A 351 -4.94 7.61 12.04
C ASN A 351 -4.90 7.24 10.55
N ARG A 352 -3.97 6.34 10.14
CA ARG A 352 -3.93 5.85 8.75
C ARG A 352 -5.22 5.15 8.35
N GLU A 353 -5.73 4.27 9.21
CA GLU A 353 -6.98 3.56 8.95
C GLU A 353 -8.17 4.53 8.83
N THR A 354 -8.22 5.55 9.69
CA THR A 354 -9.26 6.58 9.63
C THR A 354 -9.20 7.35 8.31
N ILE A 355 -8.01 7.85 7.92
CA ILE A 355 -7.80 8.60 6.67
C ILE A 355 -8.08 7.72 5.46
N TYR A 356 -7.63 6.46 5.48
CA TYR A 356 -7.92 5.50 4.42
C TYR A 356 -9.43 5.32 4.23
N ARG A 357 -10.19 5.08 5.31
CA ARG A 357 -11.65 4.91 5.25
C ARG A 357 -12.35 6.19 4.77
N GLU A 358 -11.89 7.36 5.20
CA GLU A 358 -12.40 8.64 4.75
C GLU A 358 -12.20 8.81 3.24
N PHE A 359 -10.98 8.58 2.74
CA PHE A 359 -10.70 8.64 1.30
C PHE A 359 -11.42 7.53 0.52
N PHE A 360 -11.51 6.32 1.09
CA PHE A 360 -12.21 5.18 0.46
C PHE A 360 -13.68 5.52 0.18
N ASN A 361 -14.38 6.06 1.18
CA ASN A 361 -15.82 6.34 1.11
C ASN A 361 -16.16 7.65 0.37
N SER A 362 -15.18 8.51 0.11
CA SER A 362 -15.40 9.76 -0.60
C SER A 362 -15.57 9.53 -2.10
N GLU A 363 -16.46 10.26 -2.74
CA GLU A 363 -16.60 10.28 -4.21
C GLU A 363 -15.51 11.12 -4.88
N LYS A 364 -14.98 12.11 -4.18
CA LYS A 364 -13.92 13.02 -4.61
C LYS A 364 -12.97 13.32 -3.47
N GLY A 365 -11.75 13.68 -3.78
CA GLY A 365 -10.75 14.05 -2.77
C GLY A 365 -9.33 13.89 -3.28
N ILE A 366 -8.40 14.48 -2.58
CA ILE A 366 -6.99 14.45 -2.92
C ILE A 366 -6.25 13.77 -1.77
N LEU A 367 -5.51 12.70 -2.07
CA LEU A 367 -4.68 11.97 -1.13
C LEU A 367 -3.20 12.09 -1.51
N LEU A 368 -2.41 12.66 -0.61
CA LEU A 368 -0.95 12.64 -0.71
C LEU A 368 -0.41 11.42 0.03
N CYS A 369 0.47 10.67 -0.61
CA CYS A 369 0.98 9.44 0.01
C CYS A 369 2.40 9.10 -0.42
N THR A 370 3.06 8.29 0.41
CA THR A 370 4.27 7.55 0.04
C THR A 370 3.89 6.15 -0.45
N ASP A 371 4.89 5.39 -0.91
CA ASP A 371 4.68 3.99 -1.35
C ASP A 371 4.14 3.05 -0.25
N VAL A 372 4.08 3.49 1.01
CA VAL A 372 3.35 2.77 2.07
C VAL A 372 1.86 2.60 1.72
N ALA A 373 1.25 3.60 1.05
CA ALA A 373 -0.11 3.50 0.54
C ALA A 373 -0.22 2.75 -0.80
N GLN A 374 0.92 2.47 -1.47
CA GLN A 374 0.97 1.79 -2.76
C GLN A 374 0.60 0.32 -2.67
N ARG A 375 0.98 -0.34 -1.56
CA ARG A 375 0.90 -1.79 -1.43
C ARG A 375 -0.19 -2.19 -0.46
N GLY A 376 -0.99 -3.15 -0.89
CA GLY A 376 -1.98 -3.77 -0.01
C GLY A 376 -3.23 -2.96 0.28
N LEU A 377 -3.32 -1.68 -0.07
CA LEU A 377 -4.56 -0.93 0.03
C LEU A 377 -5.36 -1.06 -1.26
N ASP A 378 -6.58 -1.57 -1.14
CA ASP A 378 -7.53 -1.60 -2.24
C ASP A 378 -8.31 -0.28 -2.25
N PHE A 379 -7.75 0.72 -2.92
CA PHE A 379 -8.45 1.97 -3.13
C PHE A 379 -9.57 1.76 -4.15
N PRO A 380 -10.75 2.34 -3.91
CA PRO A 380 -11.79 2.39 -4.92
C PRO A 380 -11.28 3.17 -6.12
N GLU A 381 -12.00 3.09 -7.20
CA GLU A 381 -11.66 3.76 -8.44
C GLU A 381 -11.19 5.21 -8.23
N VAL A 382 -9.95 5.47 -8.65
CA VAL A 382 -9.30 6.78 -8.55
C VAL A 382 -9.21 7.36 -9.96
N ASP A 383 -9.68 8.59 -10.16
CA ASP A 383 -9.65 9.25 -11.47
C ASP A 383 -8.22 9.49 -11.97
N TRP A 384 -7.33 9.92 -11.05
CA TRP A 384 -5.95 10.27 -11.37
C TRP A 384 -4.93 9.70 -10.39
N ILE A 385 -3.88 9.12 -10.94
CA ILE A 385 -2.64 8.83 -10.23
C ILE A 385 -1.57 9.81 -10.69
N ILE A 386 -1.01 10.57 -9.76
CA ILE A 386 0.07 11.52 -10.05
C ILE A 386 1.34 11.01 -9.37
N ASN A 387 2.36 10.71 -10.17
CA ASN A 387 3.71 10.50 -9.66
C ASN A 387 4.40 11.87 -9.62
N TYR A 388 4.30 12.56 -8.47
CA TYR A 388 4.96 13.83 -8.27
C TYR A 388 6.47 13.64 -8.23
N ASP A 389 6.92 12.64 -7.50
CA ASP A 389 8.31 12.23 -7.50
C ASP A 389 8.54 10.99 -8.35
N LEU A 390 9.73 10.94 -8.95
CA LEU A 390 10.16 9.86 -9.80
C LEU A 390 10.12 8.51 -9.05
N PRO A 391 9.38 7.49 -9.54
CA PRO A 391 9.44 6.14 -8.98
C PRO A 391 10.87 5.58 -9.03
N LEU A 392 11.24 4.74 -8.07
CA LEU A 392 12.59 4.16 -7.99
C LEU A 392 12.84 3.06 -9.04
N SER A 393 11.79 2.55 -9.67
CA SER A 393 11.87 1.51 -10.70
C SER A 393 10.59 1.47 -11.55
N VAL A 394 10.66 0.82 -12.71
CA VAL A 394 9.47 0.60 -13.56
C VAL A 394 8.41 -0.26 -12.83
N ASP A 395 8.84 -1.22 -12.01
CA ASP A 395 7.91 -2.03 -11.23
C ASP A 395 7.16 -1.18 -10.19
N GLU A 396 7.85 -0.22 -9.57
CA GLU A 396 7.21 0.74 -8.66
C GLU A 396 6.22 1.65 -9.38
N TYR A 397 6.61 2.16 -10.56
CA TYR A 397 5.69 2.88 -11.44
C TYR A 397 4.41 2.08 -11.72
N LEU A 398 4.55 0.82 -12.14
CA LEU A 398 3.40 -0.07 -12.41
C LEU A 398 2.54 -0.31 -11.16
N HIS A 399 3.15 -0.44 -10.00
CA HIS A 399 2.42 -0.58 -8.75
C HIS A 399 1.63 0.69 -8.39
N ARG A 400 2.20 1.88 -8.61
CA ARG A 400 1.52 3.16 -8.38
C ARG A 400 0.35 3.34 -9.34
N VAL A 401 0.56 3.18 -10.63
CA VAL A 401 -0.50 3.34 -11.63
C VAL A 401 -1.59 2.28 -11.54
N GLY A 402 -1.25 1.09 -11.05
CA GLY A 402 -2.22 0.01 -10.79
C GLY A 402 -3.21 0.33 -9.64
N ARG A 403 -3.28 1.56 -9.13
CA ARG A 403 -4.33 2.03 -8.18
C ARG A 403 -5.56 2.58 -8.88
N THR A 404 -5.51 2.75 -10.18
CA THR A 404 -6.65 3.17 -11.02
C THR A 404 -6.93 2.13 -12.11
N ALA A 405 -7.99 2.30 -12.87
CA ALA A 405 -8.42 1.42 -13.95
C ALA A 405 -8.52 -0.07 -13.53
N ARG A 406 -9.18 -0.35 -12.39
CA ARG A 406 -9.27 -1.68 -11.78
C ARG A 406 -10.54 -2.42 -12.11
N GLY A 407 -11.01 -2.38 -13.29
CA GLY A 407 -12.18 -3.12 -13.75
C GLY A 407 -12.25 -3.11 -15.26
N PRO A 408 -13.05 -3.97 -15.86
CA PRO A 408 -13.16 -4.03 -17.32
C PRO A 408 -13.69 -2.71 -17.91
N ASP A 409 -14.54 -1.99 -17.20
CA ASP A 409 -15.15 -0.71 -17.63
C ASP A 409 -14.59 0.52 -16.90
N SER A 410 -13.58 0.35 -16.06
CA SER A 410 -13.00 1.45 -15.31
C SER A 410 -11.92 2.16 -16.11
N HIS A 411 -12.09 3.46 -16.31
CA HIS A 411 -11.12 4.33 -16.97
C HIS A 411 -10.35 5.14 -15.94
N GLY A 412 -9.02 5.04 -15.99
CA GLY A 412 -8.14 5.79 -15.11
C GLY A 412 -7.10 6.57 -15.87
N LYS A 413 -6.55 7.59 -15.23
CA LYS A 413 -5.48 8.41 -15.79
C LYS A 413 -4.27 8.41 -14.88
N SER A 414 -3.09 8.37 -15.49
CA SER A 414 -1.82 8.45 -14.79
C SER A 414 -0.96 9.55 -15.38
N MET A 415 -0.32 10.33 -14.51
CA MET A 415 0.63 11.37 -14.92
C MET A 415 1.94 11.20 -14.16
N LEU A 416 3.04 11.15 -14.91
CA LEU A 416 4.40 11.14 -14.41
C LEU A 416 5.01 12.53 -14.61
N ILE A 417 5.35 13.22 -13.52
CA ILE A 417 6.01 14.53 -13.57
C ILE A 417 7.52 14.31 -13.54
N LEU A 418 8.18 14.65 -14.64
CA LEU A 418 9.61 14.49 -14.83
C LEU A 418 10.32 15.84 -14.84
N LEU A 419 11.49 15.89 -14.28
CA LEU A 419 12.47 16.95 -14.53
C LEU A 419 13.22 16.65 -15.85
N PRO A 420 13.82 17.66 -16.50
CA PRO A 420 14.55 17.47 -17.76
C PRO A 420 15.68 16.43 -17.73
N ASN A 421 16.19 16.14 -16.53
CA ASN A 421 17.25 15.15 -16.29
C ASN A 421 16.77 13.79 -15.79
N GLU A 422 15.45 13.50 -15.84
CA GLU A 422 14.85 12.27 -15.33
C GLU A 422 14.32 11.35 -16.45
N LEU A 423 14.80 11.48 -17.67
CA LEU A 423 14.26 10.77 -18.84
C LEU A 423 14.63 9.28 -18.91
N ASP A 424 15.67 8.85 -18.19
CA ASP A 424 16.14 7.46 -18.20
C ASP A 424 15.04 6.46 -17.77
N LEU A 425 14.18 6.85 -16.83
CA LEU A 425 13.05 6.00 -16.43
C LEU A 425 12.04 5.85 -17.57
N LEU A 426 11.81 6.91 -18.33
CA LEU A 426 10.89 6.89 -19.48
C LEU A 426 11.35 5.91 -20.56
N GLU A 427 12.66 5.87 -20.85
CA GLU A 427 13.24 4.93 -21.81
C GLU A 427 12.98 3.48 -21.38
N ARG A 428 13.20 3.16 -20.10
CA ARG A 428 12.95 1.82 -19.56
C ARG A 428 11.47 1.45 -19.50
N ILE A 429 10.57 2.42 -19.27
CA ILE A 429 9.12 2.19 -19.40
C ILE A 429 8.78 1.79 -20.83
N LYS A 430 9.36 2.47 -21.83
CA LYS A 430 9.18 2.18 -23.24
C LYS A 430 9.80 0.82 -23.65
N GLU A 431 10.97 0.46 -23.10
CA GLU A 431 11.60 -0.85 -23.30
C GLU A 431 10.70 -2.02 -22.85
N LYS A 432 9.91 -1.81 -21.78
CA LYS A 432 8.88 -2.78 -21.35
C LYS A 432 7.60 -2.74 -22.19
N LYS A 433 7.60 -2.04 -23.34
CA LYS A 433 6.45 -1.89 -24.26
C LYS A 433 5.21 -1.29 -23.57
N ILE A 434 5.41 -0.41 -22.57
CA ILE A 434 4.33 0.33 -21.92
C ILE A 434 4.12 1.62 -22.71
N GLU A 435 2.91 1.80 -23.21
CA GLU A 435 2.54 3.03 -23.92
C GLU A 435 2.36 4.16 -22.91
N ILE A 436 3.12 5.23 -23.10
CA ILE A 436 3.04 6.45 -22.30
C ILE A 436 3.19 7.66 -23.22
N LYS A 437 2.22 8.58 -23.16
CA LYS A 437 2.12 9.74 -24.04
C LYS A 437 2.70 10.97 -23.35
N GLU A 438 3.28 11.88 -24.12
CA GLU A 438 3.64 13.19 -23.60
C GLU A 438 2.42 14.07 -23.49
N TYR A 439 2.22 14.69 -22.32
CA TYR A 439 1.20 15.71 -22.11
C TYR A 439 1.84 17.08 -22.24
N GLU A 440 1.30 17.90 -23.11
CA GLU A 440 1.73 19.27 -23.26
C GLU A 440 0.99 20.20 -22.28
N PHE A 441 1.71 21.15 -21.74
CA PHE A 441 1.11 22.24 -20.98
C PHE A 441 1.65 23.60 -21.45
N LYS A 442 0.80 24.62 -21.38
CA LYS A 442 1.19 25.99 -21.69
C LYS A 442 1.60 26.69 -20.41
N LYS A 443 2.84 27.19 -20.35
CA LYS A 443 3.38 27.90 -19.16
C LYS A 443 2.51 29.09 -18.74
N GLU A 444 1.91 29.77 -19.72
CA GLU A 444 1.02 30.94 -19.50
C GLU A 444 -0.28 30.55 -18.78
N LYS A 445 -0.66 29.28 -18.77
CA LYS A 445 -1.85 28.79 -18.07
C LYS A 445 -1.60 28.38 -16.63
N LEU A 446 -0.34 28.45 -16.18
CA LEU A 446 0.00 28.20 -14.78
C LEU A 446 -0.47 29.37 -13.89
N MET A 447 -0.96 29.02 -12.71
CA MET A 447 -1.40 30.04 -11.75
C MET A 447 -0.18 30.70 -11.10
N ASN A 448 -0.14 32.03 -11.09
CA ASN A 448 0.93 32.76 -10.43
C ASN A 448 0.72 32.78 -8.90
N ILE A 449 1.29 31.80 -8.23
CA ILE A 449 1.21 31.67 -6.77
C ILE A 449 2.60 31.66 -6.08
N GLN A 450 3.69 31.75 -6.86
CA GLN A 450 5.06 31.61 -6.32
C GLN A 450 5.31 32.55 -5.14
N GLU A 451 5.13 33.84 -5.34
CA GLU A 451 5.36 34.84 -4.29
C GLU A 451 4.46 34.61 -3.05
N LYS A 452 3.22 34.16 -3.27
CA LYS A 452 2.27 33.97 -2.17
C LYS A 452 2.68 32.86 -1.22
N TYR A 453 3.13 31.71 -1.76
CA TYR A 453 3.54 30.64 -0.88
C TYR A 453 4.96 30.82 -0.34
N GLU A 454 5.85 31.52 -1.05
CA GLU A 454 7.16 31.92 -0.51
C GLU A 454 6.99 32.81 0.73
N ILE A 455 6.13 33.85 0.64
CA ILE A 455 5.82 34.71 1.80
C ILE A 455 5.17 33.90 2.93
N LEU A 456 4.29 32.95 2.61
CA LEU A 456 3.65 32.09 3.60
C LEU A 456 4.68 31.24 4.35
N ILE A 457 5.62 30.67 3.65
CA ILE A 457 6.67 29.83 4.23
C ILE A 457 7.61 30.68 5.08
N GLU A 458 8.07 31.83 4.59
CA GLU A 458 8.93 32.75 5.30
C GLU A 458 8.28 33.29 6.59
N SER A 459 6.98 33.55 6.55
CA SER A 459 6.22 34.05 7.71
C SER A 459 5.88 32.98 8.75
N ASN A 460 6.11 31.70 8.45
CA ASN A 460 5.78 30.58 9.34
C ASN A 460 7.02 29.69 9.59
N PRO A 461 7.77 29.88 10.70
CA PRO A 461 9.00 29.12 10.98
C PRO A 461 8.81 27.61 11.03
N ALA A 462 7.63 27.13 11.45
CA ALA A 462 7.32 25.70 11.48
C ALA A 462 7.20 25.14 10.04
N LEU A 463 6.52 25.87 9.16
CA LEU A 463 6.35 25.48 7.77
C LEU A 463 7.68 25.57 7.01
N GLU A 464 8.50 26.57 7.29
CA GLU A 464 9.86 26.71 6.75
C GLU A 464 10.77 25.55 7.15
N SER A 465 10.76 25.17 8.43
CA SER A 465 11.52 24.00 8.92
C SER A 465 11.10 22.72 8.19
N MET A 466 9.80 22.52 7.97
CA MET A 466 9.26 21.37 7.22
C MET A 466 9.66 21.42 5.74
N ALA A 467 9.66 22.60 5.12
CA ALA A 467 10.12 22.78 3.74
C ALA A 467 11.60 22.40 3.58
N ILE A 468 12.44 22.84 4.52
CA ILE A 468 13.88 22.51 4.56
C ILE A 468 14.08 21.00 4.70
N GLU A 469 13.33 20.35 5.59
CA GLU A 469 13.42 18.90 5.79
C GLU A 469 12.92 18.13 4.56
N ALA A 470 11.80 18.54 3.98
CA ALA A 470 11.26 17.96 2.75
C ALA A 470 12.27 18.08 1.59
N TYR A 471 12.86 19.25 1.38
CA TYR A 471 13.89 19.46 0.38
C TYR A 471 15.11 18.53 0.60
N LYS A 472 15.62 18.42 1.84
CA LYS A 472 16.74 17.54 2.17
C LYS A 472 16.43 16.08 1.86
N ASN A 473 15.22 15.61 2.23
CA ASN A 473 14.82 14.23 2.00
C ASN A 473 14.54 13.95 0.51
N TYR A 474 14.04 14.92 -0.23
CA TYR A 474 13.96 14.84 -1.71
C TYR A 474 15.37 14.60 -2.30
N ILE A 475 16.35 15.40 -1.91
CA ILE A 475 17.75 15.24 -2.34
C ILE A 475 18.31 13.86 -1.92
N TYR A 476 18.07 13.41 -0.68
CA TYR A 476 18.50 12.08 -0.23
C TYR A 476 17.88 10.93 -1.01
N SER A 477 16.64 11.07 -1.50
CA SER A 477 16.01 10.05 -2.33
C SER A 477 16.79 9.76 -3.62
N TYR A 478 17.42 10.77 -4.20
CA TYR A 478 18.30 10.61 -5.36
C TYR A 478 19.62 9.89 -5.02
N LEU A 479 20.19 10.16 -3.85
CA LEU A 479 21.43 9.51 -3.39
C LEU A 479 21.22 8.03 -3.07
N TYR A 480 20.08 7.71 -2.46
CA TYR A 480 19.75 6.34 -2.11
C TYR A 480 19.64 5.44 -3.34
N THR A 481 19.08 5.95 -4.42
CA THR A 481 18.93 5.22 -5.68
C THR A 481 20.27 4.88 -6.31
N LYS A 482 21.26 5.80 -6.24
CA LYS A 482 22.62 5.61 -6.79
C LYS A 482 23.38 4.45 -6.10
N ASN A 483 23.08 4.18 -4.83
CA ASN A 483 23.84 3.19 -4.03
C ASN A 483 23.25 1.78 -4.05
N ASN A 484 21.96 1.64 -4.30
CA ASN A 484 21.23 0.37 -4.12
C ASN A 484 20.72 -0.29 -5.40
N SER A 485 20.80 0.39 -6.53
CA SER A 485 20.44 -0.19 -7.82
C SER A 485 21.60 -0.02 -8.80
N ASN A 486 21.82 -1.01 -9.66
CA ASN A 486 22.64 -0.84 -10.87
C ASN A 486 22.02 0.20 -11.82
N ASP A 487 20.97 0.86 -11.39
CA ASP A 487 20.10 1.75 -12.11
C ASP A 487 20.45 3.21 -11.74
N ASN A 488 21.20 3.87 -12.58
CA ASN A 488 21.64 5.28 -12.41
C ASN A 488 20.56 6.32 -12.80
N PHE A 489 19.26 6.07 -12.54
CA PHE A 489 18.19 6.98 -13.00
C PHE A 489 18.23 8.39 -12.43
N LYS A 490 18.85 8.56 -11.27
CA LYS A 490 18.83 9.80 -10.53
C LYS A 490 20.26 10.31 -10.38
N ASN A 491 20.69 11.18 -11.28
CA ASN A 491 21.97 11.88 -11.12
C ASN A 491 21.74 13.25 -10.48
N ILE A 492 22.01 13.33 -9.18
CA ILE A 492 21.85 14.55 -8.38
C ILE A 492 22.74 15.70 -8.87
N GLU A 493 23.84 15.39 -9.55
CA GLU A 493 24.78 16.38 -10.06
C GLU A 493 24.15 17.22 -11.18
N ASN A 494 23.15 16.65 -11.87
CA ASN A 494 22.46 17.29 -12.98
C ASN A 494 21.19 18.07 -12.56
N ILE A 495 20.85 18.12 -11.27
CA ILE A 495 19.69 18.87 -10.79
C ILE A 495 20.09 20.32 -10.52
N ASP A 496 19.38 21.24 -11.14
CA ASP A 496 19.44 22.67 -10.82
C ASP A 496 18.82 22.92 -9.43
N LYS A 497 19.68 22.93 -8.40
CA LYS A 497 19.26 23.08 -7.00
C LYS A 497 18.69 24.45 -6.70
N GLU A 498 19.15 25.49 -7.40
CA GLU A 498 18.66 26.86 -7.26
C GLU A 498 17.24 27.01 -7.81
N LYS A 499 16.94 26.30 -8.89
CA LYS A 499 15.55 26.21 -9.39
C LYS A 499 14.70 25.29 -8.52
N LEU A 500 15.24 24.14 -8.10
CA LEU A 500 14.47 23.16 -7.33
C LEU A 500 14.00 23.70 -5.99
N VAL A 501 14.85 24.47 -5.29
CA VAL A 501 14.53 25.03 -3.97
C VAL A 501 13.29 25.93 -4.01
N LYS A 502 13.02 26.58 -5.15
CA LYS A 502 11.82 27.40 -5.36
C LYS A 502 10.53 26.58 -5.36
N SER A 503 10.57 25.30 -5.76
CA SER A 503 9.41 24.41 -5.65
C SER A 503 9.04 24.09 -4.20
N PHE A 504 9.97 24.27 -3.28
CA PHE A 504 9.71 24.15 -1.84
C PHE A 504 9.45 25.50 -1.18
N GLY A 505 9.38 26.60 -1.97
CA GLY A 505 9.14 27.97 -1.49
C GLY A 505 10.26 28.57 -0.65
N LEU A 506 11.45 28.01 -0.75
CA LEU A 506 12.64 28.48 -0.05
C LEU A 506 13.43 29.44 -0.93
N LYS A 507 14.04 30.46 -0.34
CA LYS A 507 14.86 31.46 -1.03
C LYS A 507 16.31 30.99 -1.23
N GLU A 508 16.82 30.23 -0.25
CA GLU A 508 18.19 29.73 -0.24
C GLU A 508 18.24 28.22 -0.27
N VAL A 509 19.27 27.66 -0.90
CA VAL A 509 19.50 26.23 -0.96
C VAL A 509 19.95 25.71 0.40
N PRO A 510 19.17 24.88 1.12
CA PRO A 510 19.56 24.36 2.41
C PRO A 510 20.82 23.49 2.31
N PHE A 511 21.70 23.60 3.30
CA PHE A 511 22.86 22.73 3.38
C PHE A 511 22.45 21.26 3.56
N VAL A 512 22.85 20.42 2.59
CA VAL A 512 22.64 18.97 2.62
C VAL A 512 23.98 18.29 2.88
N LYS A 513 24.13 17.66 4.04
CA LYS A 513 25.33 16.91 4.37
C LYS A 513 25.36 15.61 3.57
N LEU A 514 26.00 15.61 2.42
CA LEU A 514 26.24 14.42 1.64
C LEU A 514 27.25 13.54 2.40
N LYS A 515 26.79 12.59 3.22
CA LYS A 515 27.67 11.53 3.74
C LYS A 515 28.20 10.78 2.52
N ARG A 516 29.51 10.85 2.24
CA ARG A 516 30.15 9.86 1.39
C ARG A 516 29.94 8.51 2.08
N PHE A 517 29.05 7.71 1.54
CA PHE A 517 29.01 6.29 1.86
C PHE A 517 30.23 5.65 1.18
N GLU A 518 31.39 5.75 1.83
CA GLU A 518 32.54 4.94 1.47
C GLU A 518 32.09 3.49 1.65
N LYS A 519 32.09 2.73 0.55
CA LYS A 519 31.97 1.28 0.62
C LYS A 519 33.01 0.83 1.64
N ASN A 520 32.57 0.24 2.74
CA ASN A 520 33.45 -0.48 3.67
C ASN A 520 34.10 -1.66 2.95
N ASN A 521 35.14 -1.38 2.17
CA ASN A 521 36.06 -2.40 1.65
C ASN A 521 36.94 -3.01 2.74
N ASN A 522 36.72 -2.65 4.01
CA ASN A 522 37.53 -3.15 5.11
C ASN A 522 37.12 -4.53 5.64
N ASP A 523 35.92 -5.02 5.32
CA ASP A 523 35.53 -6.36 5.78
C ASP A 523 36.17 -7.50 4.98
N ASN A 524 36.58 -7.23 3.74
CA ASN A 524 37.32 -8.23 2.94
C ASN A 524 38.83 -8.31 3.28
N LYS A 525 39.41 -7.35 4.01
CA LYS A 525 40.80 -7.46 4.48
C LYS A 525 40.92 -8.25 5.78
N LYS A 526 39.96 -8.13 6.69
CA LYS A 526 39.97 -8.89 7.96
C LYS A 526 39.70 -10.38 7.81
N ILE A 527 39.05 -10.82 6.72
CA ILE A 527 38.85 -12.25 6.44
C ILE A 527 40.11 -12.86 5.80
N LYS A 528 40.93 -12.10 5.08
CA LYS A 528 42.19 -12.57 4.50
C LYS A 528 43.37 -12.63 5.49
N GLU A 529 43.30 -11.90 6.59
CA GLU A 529 44.34 -11.93 7.65
C GLU A 529 44.06 -12.96 8.76
N LYS A 530 42.84 -13.57 8.80
CA LYS A 530 42.54 -14.71 9.70
C LYS A 530 42.72 -16.07 9.06
N ASN A 531 43.06 -16.13 7.78
CA ASN A 531 43.35 -17.37 7.05
C ASN A 531 44.80 -17.44 6.54
N LYS A 532 45.69 -16.69 7.13
CA LYS A 532 47.13 -16.86 7.16
C LYS A 532 47.52 -17.08 8.63
#